data_b9dadd2385773ee5a5d07ceae8673e64
#
_entry.id   b9dadd2385773ee5a5d07ceae8673e64
#
_cell.length_a   1.000
_cell.length_b   1.000
_cell.length_c   1.000
_cell.angle_alpha   90.00
_cell.angle_beta   90.00
_cell.angle_gamma   90.00
#
_symmetry.space_group_name_H-M   'P 1'
#
loop_
_entity.id
_entity.type
_entity.pdbx_description
1 polymer ?
#
loop_
_entity_poly.entity_id
_entity_poly.type
_entity_poly.pdbx_seq_one_letter_code
_entity_poly.pdbx_strand_id
1 'polypeptide(L)'
;RDVAPSRGLGDVYKRQRLTLYVTRSCYTLLKIFHDKALSFSSLYEAIEQKNIKIDWEGFWNLCKEVEPLNFLVPSEFPLHKGDGFPNGDGVCGYDVPITSTPLTAELHFTHNCNLRCKHCFQGSSPNSSRYKELGVSDWIGIFEQFEDCRMHNVTLTGGEIMFYPHFSEVFNNIVDKRINYRVLTNGTLINSSNVEALSRKNVSLTISLDGHSDKQHDQLRGKGVFNKVVKNIELLVAHGAKVSLTYTINSNNYLYLQEAVKLAISLGVKGIFFGFTDRIGRANENLTLILSRSQREIVKHNFAQLEEEYGHLLSLSLVEVATLERYHEFVNNKVYCSAGTTHIGVSSDGKLYPCIYAFGHEELLIGDLMKENLKELWENRDKWRMFRGGFSLENIDTCSTCTLNKKCSLMTCRLRNYDQGNSFYNKPIECAVDYSIAL
;
A
#
# COMPACT_ATOMS: atom_id res chain seq x y z
N ARG A 1 -21.04 -23.81 -9.94
CA ARG A 1 -20.33 -23.21 -11.10
C ARG A 1 -20.85 -21.83 -11.46
N ASP A 2 -21.25 -21.00 -10.53
CA ASP A 2 -21.62 -19.62 -10.81
C ASP A 2 -20.75 -18.71 -9.98
N VAL A 3 -19.68 -18.21 -10.60
CA VAL A 3 -18.84 -17.17 -10.07
C VAL A 3 -19.64 -15.88 -10.11
N ALA A 4 -20.02 -15.35 -8.95
CA ALA A 4 -20.68 -14.05 -8.90
C ALA A 4 -19.74 -12.98 -9.42
N PRO A 5 -20.17 -12.09 -10.33
CA PRO A 5 -19.34 -10.99 -10.79
C PRO A 5 -19.04 -10.05 -9.64
N SER A 6 -17.77 -9.87 -9.38
CA SER A 6 -17.19 -9.18 -8.23
C SER A 6 -17.23 -7.66 -8.41
N ARG A 7 -18.36 -6.99 -8.15
CA ARG A 7 -18.36 -5.54 -7.96
C ARG A 7 -18.58 -5.25 -6.47
N GLY A 8 -17.56 -4.87 -5.76
CA GLY A 8 -17.61 -4.53 -4.34
C GLY A 8 -16.55 -5.26 -3.51
N LEU A 9 -16.85 -6.41 -2.93
CA LEU A 9 -15.87 -7.18 -2.13
C LEU A 9 -14.64 -7.60 -2.97
N GLY A 10 -14.84 -7.95 -4.23
CA GLY A 10 -13.75 -8.29 -5.15
C GLY A 10 -12.69 -7.21 -5.30
N ASP A 11 -13.02 -5.93 -5.15
CA ASP A 11 -12.05 -4.85 -5.30
C ASP A 11 -11.18 -4.65 -4.04
N VAL A 12 -11.70 -4.90 -2.85
CA VAL A 12 -10.91 -4.92 -1.61
C VAL A 12 -9.95 -6.11 -1.63
N TYR A 13 -10.40 -7.27 -2.06
CA TYR A 13 -9.56 -8.48 -2.14
C TYR A 13 -8.61 -8.47 -3.34
N LYS A 14 -8.97 -7.86 -4.46
CA LYS A 14 -8.03 -7.64 -5.58
C LYS A 14 -6.84 -6.77 -5.19
N ARG A 15 -7.02 -5.77 -4.34
CA ARG A 15 -5.91 -4.98 -3.82
C ARG A 15 -4.95 -5.79 -2.96
N GLN A 16 -5.45 -6.80 -2.25
CA GLN A 16 -4.65 -7.73 -1.44
C GLN A 16 -4.19 -8.96 -2.22
N ARG A 17 -4.52 -9.09 -3.53
CA ARG A 17 -4.26 -10.26 -4.40
C ARG A 17 -4.78 -11.59 -3.86
N LEU A 18 -5.73 -11.57 -2.94
CA LEU A 18 -6.44 -12.74 -2.48
C LEU A 18 -7.70 -12.89 -3.34
N THR A 19 -7.72 -13.86 -4.25
CA THR A 19 -8.95 -14.23 -4.98
C THR A 19 -9.56 -15.42 -4.26
N LEU A 20 -10.59 -15.17 -3.46
CA LEU A 20 -11.40 -16.23 -2.87
C LEU A 20 -12.53 -16.58 -3.82
N TYR A 21 -12.54 -17.83 -4.28
CA TYR A 21 -13.68 -18.39 -5.01
C TYR A 21 -14.70 -18.86 -3.98
N VAL A 22 -15.79 -18.10 -3.83
CA VAL A 22 -16.85 -18.39 -2.88
C VAL A 22 -18.15 -18.69 -3.61
N THR A 23 -18.99 -19.56 -3.05
CA THR A 23 -20.33 -19.75 -3.55
C THR A 23 -21.14 -18.46 -3.39
N ARG A 24 -22.23 -18.30 -4.16
CA ARG A 24 -23.12 -17.15 -4.04
C ARG A 24 -23.64 -16.96 -2.62
N SER A 25 -23.90 -18.06 -1.92
CA SER A 25 -24.35 -18.06 -0.52
C SER A 25 -23.25 -17.53 0.41
N CYS A 26 -22.01 -18.01 0.28
CA CYS A 26 -20.87 -17.53 1.05
C CYS A 26 -20.58 -16.05 0.77
N TYR A 27 -20.69 -15.60 -0.48
CA TYR A 27 -20.56 -14.18 -0.83
C TYR A 27 -21.60 -13.30 -0.12
N THR A 28 -22.86 -13.75 -0.10
CA THR A 28 -23.95 -13.02 0.58
C THR A 28 -23.72 -12.94 2.09
N LEU A 29 -23.18 -14.00 2.69
CA LEU A 29 -22.82 -14.03 4.11
C LEU A 29 -21.67 -13.11 4.43
N LEU A 30 -20.58 -13.16 3.66
CA LEU A 30 -19.44 -12.26 3.81
C LEU A 30 -19.86 -10.80 3.66
N LYS A 31 -20.81 -10.50 2.76
CA LYS A 31 -21.38 -9.17 2.60
C LYS A 31 -22.19 -8.74 3.85
N ILE A 32 -22.96 -9.63 4.44
CA ILE A 32 -23.71 -9.34 5.67
C ILE A 32 -22.76 -9.10 6.84
N PHE A 33 -21.67 -9.86 6.95
CA PHE A 33 -20.62 -9.62 7.95
C PHE A 33 -19.93 -8.25 7.74
N HIS A 34 -19.61 -7.94 6.49
CA HIS A 34 -18.97 -6.67 6.15
C HIS A 34 -19.86 -5.47 6.50
N ASP A 35 -21.15 -5.56 6.19
CA ASP A 35 -22.07 -4.43 6.36
C ASP A 35 -22.46 -4.19 7.83
N LYS A 36 -22.33 -5.17 8.72
CA LYS A 36 -22.92 -5.08 10.07
C LYS A 36 -22.05 -5.51 11.26
N ALA A 37 -20.83 -5.99 11.05
CA ALA A 37 -19.98 -6.52 12.15
C ALA A 37 -20.79 -7.36 13.16
N LEU A 38 -21.39 -8.45 12.69
CA LEU A 38 -22.34 -9.24 13.46
C LEU A 38 -21.64 -10.37 14.24
N SER A 39 -22.16 -10.67 15.45
CA SER A 39 -21.86 -11.95 16.12
C SER A 39 -22.43 -13.13 15.31
N PHE A 40 -21.94 -14.33 15.54
CA PHE A 40 -22.44 -15.54 14.89
C PHE A 40 -23.94 -15.73 15.10
N SER A 41 -24.47 -15.41 16.29
CA SER A 41 -25.90 -15.48 16.59
C SER A 41 -26.69 -14.48 15.77
N SER A 42 -26.24 -13.24 15.68
CA SER A 42 -26.89 -12.20 14.89
C SER A 42 -26.83 -12.46 13.39
N LEU A 43 -25.75 -13.15 12.92
CA LEU A 43 -25.67 -13.61 11.56
C LEU A 43 -26.72 -14.68 11.26
N TYR A 44 -26.86 -15.67 12.15
CA TYR A 44 -27.84 -16.74 12.02
C TYR A 44 -29.26 -16.17 11.88
N GLU A 45 -29.62 -15.25 12.77
CA GLU A 45 -30.91 -14.54 12.71
C GLU A 45 -31.11 -13.75 11.39
N ALA A 46 -30.07 -13.06 10.92
CA ALA A 46 -30.14 -12.29 9.68
C ALA A 46 -30.29 -13.21 8.43
N ILE A 47 -29.76 -14.42 8.50
CA ILE A 47 -29.90 -15.45 7.46
C ILE A 47 -31.32 -16.01 7.44
N GLU A 48 -31.86 -16.37 8.59
CA GLU A 48 -33.23 -16.86 8.71
C GLU A 48 -34.24 -15.81 8.24
N GLN A 49 -34.10 -14.56 8.68
CA GLN A 49 -34.96 -13.46 8.24
C GLN A 49 -34.98 -13.23 6.74
N LYS A 50 -33.86 -13.51 6.06
CA LYS A 50 -33.74 -13.33 4.60
C LYS A 50 -34.03 -14.61 3.80
N ASN A 51 -34.37 -15.70 4.46
CA ASN A 51 -34.67 -17.00 3.85
C ASN A 51 -33.56 -17.48 2.88
N ILE A 52 -32.29 -17.28 3.27
CA ILE A 52 -31.11 -17.63 2.47
C ILE A 52 -30.77 -19.10 2.73
N LYS A 53 -30.81 -19.92 1.70
CA LYS A 53 -30.30 -21.30 1.77
C LYS A 53 -28.78 -21.31 1.80
N ILE A 54 -28.19 -21.87 2.87
CA ILE A 54 -26.76 -21.92 3.10
C ILE A 54 -26.25 -23.33 2.98
N ASP A 55 -25.17 -23.47 2.24
CA ASP A 55 -24.26 -24.61 2.36
C ASP A 55 -23.38 -24.39 3.59
N TRP A 56 -23.80 -24.92 4.73
CA TRP A 56 -23.09 -24.76 6.00
C TRP A 56 -21.72 -25.43 5.99
N GLU A 57 -21.53 -26.52 5.29
CA GLU A 57 -20.24 -27.19 5.21
C GLU A 57 -19.22 -26.33 4.42
N GLY A 58 -19.64 -25.82 3.25
CA GLY A 58 -18.84 -24.89 2.46
C GLY A 58 -18.54 -23.59 3.20
N PHE A 59 -19.49 -23.07 3.99
CA PHE A 59 -19.29 -21.90 4.82
C PHE A 59 -18.28 -22.13 5.95
N TRP A 60 -18.39 -23.23 6.69
CA TRP A 60 -17.42 -23.57 7.75
C TRP A 60 -16.02 -23.81 7.20
N ASN A 61 -15.89 -24.44 6.05
CA ASN A 61 -14.59 -24.62 5.41
C ASN A 61 -13.99 -23.27 4.99
N LEU A 62 -14.79 -22.38 4.44
CA LEU A 62 -14.36 -21.02 4.15
C LEU A 62 -13.93 -20.27 5.42
N CYS A 63 -14.70 -20.37 6.52
CA CYS A 63 -14.33 -19.73 7.78
C CYS A 63 -12.98 -20.23 8.30
N LYS A 64 -12.70 -21.54 8.20
CA LYS A 64 -11.40 -22.11 8.56
C LYS A 64 -10.27 -21.64 7.65
N GLU A 65 -10.53 -21.43 6.37
CA GLU A 65 -9.54 -20.91 5.42
C GLU A 65 -9.23 -19.42 5.63
N VAL A 66 -10.22 -18.63 6.03
CA VAL A 66 -10.05 -17.18 6.21
C VAL A 66 -9.70 -16.76 7.64
N GLU A 67 -9.95 -17.61 8.64
CA GLU A 67 -9.55 -17.37 10.04
C GLU A 67 -8.04 -17.08 10.19
N PRO A 68 -7.15 -17.89 9.57
CA PRO A 68 -5.72 -17.61 9.61
C PRO A 68 -5.31 -16.30 8.94
N LEU A 69 -6.21 -15.73 8.14
CA LEU A 69 -6.00 -14.47 7.44
C LEU A 69 -6.50 -13.25 8.25
N ASN A 70 -6.97 -13.46 9.49
CA ASN A 70 -7.58 -12.42 10.33
C ASN A 70 -8.81 -11.71 9.71
N PHE A 71 -9.51 -12.34 8.79
CA PHE A 71 -10.78 -11.81 8.25
C PHE A 71 -11.96 -12.03 9.20
N LEU A 72 -11.88 -13.06 10.06
CA LEU A 72 -12.85 -13.35 11.10
C LEU A 72 -12.16 -13.12 12.44
N VAL A 73 -12.67 -12.19 13.22
CA VAL A 73 -12.19 -11.94 14.57
C VAL A 73 -13.02 -12.81 15.51
N PRO A 74 -12.42 -13.64 16.39
CA PRO A 74 -13.16 -14.38 17.41
C PRO A 74 -14.01 -13.44 18.24
N SER A 75 -15.20 -13.89 18.67
CA SER A 75 -16.19 -13.09 19.44
C SER A 75 -15.68 -12.55 20.78
N GLU A 76 -14.55 -13.04 21.25
CA GLU A 76 -13.83 -12.54 22.44
C GLU A 76 -13.26 -11.13 22.23
N PHE A 77 -13.07 -10.75 20.97
CA PHE A 77 -12.73 -9.38 20.59
C PHE A 77 -13.91 -8.79 19.79
N PRO A 78 -14.94 -8.26 20.46
CA PRO A 78 -15.99 -7.56 19.75
C PRO A 78 -15.32 -6.50 18.89
N LEU A 79 -15.64 -6.49 17.59
CA LEU A 79 -15.39 -5.31 16.74
C LEU A 79 -16.04 -4.16 17.51
N HIS A 80 -15.25 -3.38 18.21
CA HIS A 80 -15.78 -2.27 18.96
C HIS A 80 -16.45 -1.35 17.94
N LYS A 81 -17.77 -1.31 17.96
CA LYS A 81 -18.48 -0.10 17.56
C LYS A 81 -17.77 0.97 18.35
N GLY A 82 -17.11 1.88 17.66
CA GLY A 82 -16.24 2.83 18.32
C GLY A 82 -16.92 3.38 19.53
N ASP A 83 -16.52 2.97 20.71
CA ASP A 83 -16.83 3.71 21.91
C ASP A 83 -16.29 5.09 21.62
N GLY A 84 -17.20 5.99 21.26
CA GLY A 84 -16.83 7.34 20.88
C GLY A 84 -15.84 7.83 21.89
N PHE A 85 -14.64 8.20 21.50
CA PHE A 85 -13.67 8.76 22.40
C PHE A 85 -14.38 9.87 23.17
N PRO A 86 -14.46 9.81 24.50
CA PRO A 86 -15.15 10.82 25.26
C PRO A 86 -14.50 12.16 24.94
N ASN A 87 -15.31 13.08 24.48
CA ASN A 87 -15.13 14.50 24.29
C ASN A 87 -13.79 15.07 24.78
N GLY A 88 -12.95 15.44 23.85
CA GLY A 88 -11.74 16.20 24.11
C GLY A 88 -10.78 16.02 22.95
N ASP A 89 -10.67 17.00 22.10
CA ASP A 89 -9.75 17.13 21.00
C ASP A 89 -10.14 16.55 19.63
N GLY A 90 -11.44 16.50 19.31
CA GLY A 90 -11.93 16.62 17.93
C GLY A 90 -11.54 15.55 16.90
N VAL A 91 -10.85 14.48 17.26
CA VAL A 91 -10.53 13.39 16.36
C VAL A 91 -11.52 12.26 16.56
N CYS A 92 -12.58 12.42 15.94
CA CYS A 92 -13.82 11.70 15.74
C CYS A 92 -13.85 10.21 16.01
N GLY A 93 -14.94 9.80 16.67
CA GLY A 93 -15.40 8.42 16.71
C GLY A 93 -15.76 7.91 15.32
N TYR A 94 -15.11 6.84 14.89
CA TYR A 94 -15.44 6.14 13.66
C TYR A 94 -15.56 4.65 13.90
N ASP A 95 -16.57 4.09 13.26
CA ASP A 95 -16.70 2.65 13.02
C ASP A 95 -15.68 2.21 11.95
N VAL A 96 -14.38 2.42 12.19
CA VAL A 96 -13.34 1.87 11.34
C VAL A 96 -13.02 0.48 11.87
N PRO A 97 -13.17 -0.58 11.07
CA PRO A 97 -12.79 -1.91 11.51
C PRO A 97 -11.27 -1.94 11.75
N ILE A 98 -10.90 -2.01 13.02
CA ILE A 98 -9.53 -2.23 13.45
C ILE A 98 -9.36 -3.73 13.60
N THR A 99 -8.38 -4.29 12.91
CA THR A 99 -8.08 -5.71 13.04
C THR A 99 -7.43 -6.01 14.39
N SER A 100 -7.60 -7.25 14.90
CA SER A 100 -7.00 -7.69 16.17
C SER A 100 -5.47 -7.59 16.21
N THR A 101 -4.85 -7.69 15.02
CA THR A 101 -3.41 -7.53 14.79
C THR A 101 -3.20 -6.79 13.45
N PRO A 102 -2.04 -6.19 13.19
CA PRO A 102 -1.78 -5.61 11.88
C PRO A 102 -1.74 -6.71 10.81
N LEU A 103 -2.39 -6.48 9.67
CA LEU A 103 -2.43 -7.42 8.55
C LEU A 103 -1.26 -7.23 7.59
N THR A 104 -0.75 -6.00 7.49
CA THR A 104 0.29 -5.64 6.54
C THR A 104 1.34 -4.74 7.18
N ALA A 105 2.58 -4.90 6.74
CA ALA A 105 3.68 -4.01 7.13
C ALA A 105 4.46 -3.55 5.90
N GLU A 106 5.05 -2.37 6.01
CA GLU A 106 6.09 -1.90 5.09
C GLU A 106 7.38 -1.61 5.88
N LEU A 107 8.48 -2.28 5.50
CA LEU A 107 9.74 -2.26 6.20
C LEU A 107 10.83 -1.61 5.37
N HIS A 108 11.60 -0.73 5.99
CA HIS A 108 12.84 -0.22 5.44
C HIS A 108 14.03 -0.92 6.10
N PHE A 109 14.72 -1.81 5.38
CA PHE A 109 15.96 -2.44 5.91
C PHE A 109 17.11 -1.44 5.96
N THR A 110 17.10 -0.46 5.06
CA THR A 110 18.12 0.58 4.95
C THR A 110 17.53 1.84 4.34
N HIS A 111 18.06 3.00 4.69
CA HIS A 111 17.83 4.26 3.98
C HIS A 111 18.85 4.51 2.86
N ASN A 112 19.94 3.75 2.84
CA ASN A 112 20.95 3.85 1.80
C ASN A 112 20.45 3.27 0.46
N CYS A 113 20.93 3.85 -0.63
CA CYS A 113 20.60 3.43 -1.98
C CYS A 113 21.83 3.56 -2.87
N ASN A 114 22.09 2.59 -3.73
CA ASN A 114 23.17 2.67 -4.71
C ASN A 114 22.90 3.65 -5.86
N LEU A 115 21.70 4.26 -5.92
CA LEU A 115 21.32 5.28 -6.89
C LEU A 115 21.01 6.63 -6.23
N ARG A 116 20.95 7.69 -7.06
CA ARG A 116 20.55 9.05 -6.63
C ARG A 116 19.49 9.62 -7.61
N CYS A 117 18.34 8.98 -7.70
CA CYS A 117 17.27 9.35 -8.62
C CYS A 117 16.75 10.78 -8.36
N LYS A 118 16.46 11.55 -9.42
CA LYS A 118 16.04 12.96 -9.32
C LYS A 118 14.67 13.15 -8.66
N HIS A 119 13.80 12.15 -8.74
CA HIS A 119 12.44 12.16 -8.20
C HIS A 119 12.31 11.35 -6.91
N CYS A 120 13.43 10.94 -6.29
CA CYS A 120 13.39 10.02 -5.15
C CYS A 120 12.59 10.62 -3.98
N PHE A 121 11.50 9.94 -3.65
CA PHE A 121 10.61 10.23 -2.54
C PHE A 121 11.34 10.27 -1.19
N GLN A 122 12.20 9.30 -0.94
CA GLN A 122 12.98 9.17 0.32
C GLN A 122 14.21 10.10 0.36
N GLY A 123 14.60 10.69 -0.76
CA GLY A 123 15.86 11.41 -0.85
C GLY A 123 17.12 10.52 -0.71
N SER A 124 16.96 9.20 -0.85
CA SER A 124 18.01 8.21 -0.61
C SER A 124 19.20 8.33 -1.57
N SER A 125 20.40 8.01 -1.08
CA SER A 125 21.67 8.01 -1.79
C SER A 125 22.65 7.04 -1.09
N PRO A 126 23.85 6.77 -1.62
CA PRO A 126 24.78 5.83 -1.00
C PRO A 126 25.17 6.12 0.45
N ASN A 127 25.03 7.34 0.90
CA ASN A 127 25.41 7.77 2.27
C ASN A 127 24.25 8.55 2.93
N SER A 128 23.03 8.06 2.81
CA SER A 128 21.84 8.74 3.35
C SER A 128 21.29 8.10 4.62
N SER A 129 22.02 7.17 5.23
CA SER A 129 21.56 6.53 6.48
C SER A 129 21.34 7.57 7.56
N ARG A 130 20.09 7.67 8.01
CA ARG A 130 19.66 8.54 9.12
C ARG A 130 19.55 7.77 10.43
N TYR A 131 19.57 6.45 10.36
CA TYR A 131 19.31 5.54 11.47
C TYR A 131 20.36 4.44 11.53
N LYS A 132 20.56 3.87 12.72
CA LYS A 132 21.34 2.65 12.89
C LYS A 132 20.55 1.49 12.27
N GLU A 133 21.16 0.84 11.29
CA GLU A 133 20.55 -0.34 10.69
C GLU A 133 20.62 -1.54 11.65
N LEU A 134 19.53 -2.30 11.73
CA LEU A 134 19.45 -3.53 12.54
C LEU A 134 20.34 -4.62 11.94
N GLY A 135 20.78 -5.55 12.81
CA GLY A 135 21.47 -6.76 12.41
C GLY A 135 20.51 -7.87 11.95
N VAL A 136 21.09 -9.00 11.53
CA VAL A 136 20.33 -10.15 11.02
C VAL A 136 19.40 -10.72 12.10
N SER A 137 19.93 -10.96 13.31
CA SER A 137 19.14 -11.51 14.43
C SER A 137 17.97 -10.61 14.83
N ASP A 138 18.19 -9.28 14.75
CA ASP A 138 17.16 -8.30 15.11
C ASP A 138 15.97 -8.38 14.14
N TRP A 139 16.26 -8.41 12.83
CA TRP A 139 15.22 -8.58 11.82
C TRP A 139 14.49 -9.91 11.97
N ILE A 140 15.20 -11.02 12.20
CA ILE A 140 14.57 -12.33 12.42
C ILE A 140 13.59 -12.26 13.60
N GLY A 141 13.98 -11.64 14.73
CA GLY A 141 13.10 -11.47 15.89
C GLY A 141 11.86 -10.60 15.59
N ILE A 142 11.99 -9.57 14.75
CA ILE A 142 10.83 -8.78 14.30
C ILE A 142 9.89 -9.65 13.44
N PHE A 143 10.41 -10.48 12.55
CA PHE A 143 9.59 -11.39 11.74
C PHE A 143 8.94 -12.52 12.54
N GLU A 144 9.52 -12.94 13.66
CA GLU A 144 8.86 -13.83 14.62
C GLU A 144 7.63 -13.15 15.25
N GLN A 145 7.73 -11.90 15.67
CA GLN A 145 6.58 -11.12 16.14
C GLN A 145 5.50 -10.97 15.06
N PHE A 146 5.88 -10.87 13.77
CA PHE A 146 4.92 -10.81 12.66
C PHE A 146 4.18 -12.13 12.47
N GLU A 147 4.87 -13.28 12.62
CA GLU A 147 4.21 -14.59 12.59
C GLU A 147 3.25 -14.78 13.77
N ASP A 148 3.64 -14.37 14.98
CA ASP A 148 2.78 -14.39 16.17
C ASP A 148 1.51 -13.55 15.98
N CYS A 149 1.64 -12.42 15.28
CA CYS A 149 0.53 -11.57 14.87
C CYS A 149 -0.23 -12.10 13.65
N ARG A 150 0.18 -13.22 13.05
CA ARG A 150 -0.39 -13.76 11.81
C ARG A 150 -0.40 -12.73 10.68
N MET A 151 0.66 -11.96 10.55
CA MET A 151 0.77 -10.94 9.52
C MET A 151 0.72 -11.58 8.13
N HIS A 152 -0.06 -10.98 7.25
CA HIS A 152 -0.38 -11.60 5.96
C HIS A 152 0.57 -11.17 4.84
N ASN A 153 0.84 -9.86 4.75
CA ASN A 153 1.68 -9.30 3.69
C ASN A 153 2.72 -8.34 4.27
N VAL A 154 3.94 -8.50 3.82
CA VAL A 154 5.03 -7.59 4.18
C VAL A 154 5.67 -7.02 2.91
N THR A 155 5.70 -5.71 2.82
CA THR A 155 6.44 -4.99 1.78
C THR A 155 7.83 -4.69 2.29
N LEU A 156 8.81 -5.19 1.61
CA LEU A 156 10.23 -4.98 1.88
C LEU A 156 10.77 -3.91 0.94
N THR A 157 11.30 -2.84 1.50
CA THR A 157 11.78 -1.68 0.74
C THR A 157 12.89 -0.95 1.51
N GLY A 158 13.06 0.34 1.26
CA GLY A 158 14.07 1.19 1.86
C GLY A 158 14.55 2.23 0.86
N GLY A 159 15.80 2.63 0.92
CA GLY A 159 16.46 3.30 -0.18
C GLY A 159 16.56 2.33 -1.37
N GLU A 160 17.46 1.36 -1.28
CA GLU A 160 17.46 0.13 -2.07
C GLU A 160 17.64 -1.05 -1.13
N ILE A 161 16.67 -1.91 -1.06
CA ILE A 161 16.67 -2.99 -0.08
C ILE A 161 17.86 -3.94 -0.24
N MET A 162 18.27 -4.24 -1.47
CA MET A 162 19.41 -5.12 -1.75
C MET A 162 20.76 -4.43 -1.54
N PHE A 163 20.77 -3.14 -1.23
CA PHE A 163 21.98 -2.41 -0.82
C PHE A 163 22.26 -2.58 0.68
N TYR A 164 21.28 -3.07 1.46
CA TYR A 164 21.51 -3.51 2.83
C TYR A 164 22.45 -4.73 2.82
N PRO A 165 23.61 -4.67 3.52
CA PRO A 165 24.68 -5.67 3.38
C PRO A 165 24.23 -7.11 3.70
N HIS A 166 23.29 -7.26 4.65
CA HIS A 166 22.79 -8.55 5.11
C HIS A 166 21.46 -8.96 4.45
N PHE A 167 21.04 -8.31 3.35
CA PHE A 167 19.76 -8.59 2.71
C PHE A 167 19.56 -10.08 2.44
N SER A 168 20.50 -10.72 1.76
CA SER A 168 20.38 -12.12 1.37
C SER A 168 20.29 -13.04 2.60
N GLU A 169 21.05 -12.77 3.64
CA GLU A 169 21.03 -13.56 4.86
C GLU A 169 19.69 -13.43 5.60
N VAL A 170 19.21 -12.20 5.82
CA VAL A 170 17.89 -11.99 6.43
C VAL A 170 16.81 -12.62 5.57
N PHE A 171 16.80 -12.34 4.26
CA PHE A 171 15.74 -12.78 3.37
C PHE A 171 15.63 -14.30 3.29
N ASN A 172 16.75 -15.02 3.23
CA ASN A 172 16.76 -16.49 3.23
C ASN A 172 16.21 -17.09 4.55
N ASN A 173 16.37 -16.40 5.68
CA ASN A 173 15.82 -16.85 6.96
C ASN A 173 14.30 -16.58 7.11
N ILE A 174 13.75 -15.64 6.35
CA ILE A 174 12.33 -15.24 6.50
C ILE A 174 11.46 -15.72 5.35
N VAL A 175 12.01 -16.00 4.17
CA VAL A 175 11.23 -16.25 2.95
C VAL A 175 10.31 -17.47 3.03
N ASP A 176 10.63 -18.44 3.87
CA ASP A 176 9.82 -19.66 4.07
C ASP A 176 8.76 -19.50 5.17
N LYS A 177 8.68 -18.35 5.84
CA LYS A 177 7.61 -18.03 6.78
C LYS A 177 6.25 -17.89 6.06
N ARG A 178 5.15 -18.06 6.80
CA ARG A 178 3.78 -17.95 6.26
C ARG A 178 3.35 -16.51 5.96
N ILE A 179 4.22 -15.75 5.31
CA ILE A 179 4.03 -14.35 4.96
C ILE A 179 4.20 -14.20 3.44
N ASN A 180 3.38 -13.37 2.81
CA ASN A 180 3.60 -12.96 1.43
C ASN A 180 4.50 -11.72 1.39
N TYR A 181 5.55 -11.79 0.61
CA TYR A 181 6.52 -10.71 0.48
C TYR A 181 6.33 -9.94 -0.82
N ARG A 182 6.32 -8.62 -0.70
CA ARG A 182 6.49 -7.72 -1.84
C ARG A 182 7.83 -7.03 -1.70
N VAL A 183 8.73 -7.24 -2.64
CA VAL A 183 10.04 -6.59 -2.68
C VAL A 183 9.98 -5.42 -3.65
N LEU A 184 10.16 -4.19 -3.15
CA LEU A 184 10.30 -2.99 -3.97
C LEU A 184 11.78 -2.71 -4.18
N THR A 185 12.23 -2.64 -5.43
CA THR A 185 13.64 -2.48 -5.76
C THR A 185 13.84 -1.66 -7.04
N ASN A 186 14.99 -1.01 -7.13
CA ASN A 186 15.43 -0.40 -8.38
C ASN A 186 15.95 -1.45 -9.40
N GLY A 187 16.07 -2.71 -9.00
CA GLY A 187 16.40 -3.83 -9.85
C GLY A 187 17.88 -3.96 -10.24
N THR A 188 18.75 -3.02 -9.84
CA THR A 188 20.16 -3.04 -10.29
C THR A 188 21.04 -4.06 -9.58
N LEU A 189 20.64 -4.55 -8.41
CA LEU A 189 21.42 -5.47 -7.58
C LEU A 189 20.93 -6.92 -7.64
N ILE A 190 19.98 -7.22 -8.51
CA ILE A 190 19.54 -8.58 -8.81
C ILE A 190 20.64 -9.31 -9.56
N ASN A 191 20.91 -10.55 -9.18
CA ASN A 191 21.95 -11.41 -9.76
C ASN A 191 21.67 -12.89 -9.49
N SER A 192 22.54 -13.78 -9.94
CA SER A 192 22.39 -15.23 -9.80
C SER A 192 22.36 -15.72 -8.34
N SER A 193 22.88 -14.96 -7.37
CA SER A 193 22.92 -15.39 -5.98
C SER A 193 21.61 -15.11 -5.22
N ASN A 194 20.78 -14.15 -5.69
CA ASN A 194 19.54 -13.79 -5.03
C ASN A 194 18.27 -14.11 -5.83
N VAL A 195 18.39 -14.44 -7.11
CA VAL A 195 17.25 -14.69 -8.00
C VAL A 195 16.39 -15.85 -7.54
N GLU A 196 16.97 -16.91 -6.98
CA GLU A 196 16.23 -18.08 -6.53
C GLU A 196 15.29 -17.74 -5.37
N ALA A 197 15.80 -17.06 -4.33
CA ALA A 197 14.99 -16.64 -3.19
C ALA A 197 13.91 -15.64 -3.62
N LEU A 198 14.22 -14.72 -4.54
CA LEU A 198 13.28 -13.74 -5.09
C LEU A 198 12.20 -14.37 -5.99
N SER A 199 12.39 -15.61 -6.46
CA SER A 199 11.44 -16.35 -7.31
C SER A 199 10.49 -17.27 -6.53
N ARG A 200 10.55 -17.29 -5.20
CA ARG A 200 9.66 -18.10 -4.36
C ARG A 200 8.18 -17.73 -4.58
N LYS A 201 7.27 -18.70 -4.39
CA LYS A 201 5.83 -18.56 -4.68
C LYS A 201 5.14 -17.43 -3.88
N ASN A 202 5.59 -17.19 -2.65
CA ASN A 202 5.08 -16.14 -1.77
C ASN A 202 5.79 -14.80 -1.94
N VAL A 203 6.69 -14.68 -2.94
CA VAL A 203 7.42 -13.45 -3.26
C VAL A 203 6.87 -12.82 -4.53
N SER A 204 6.67 -11.52 -4.50
CA SER A 204 6.38 -10.69 -5.67
C SER A 204 7.33 -9.50 -5.69
N LEU A 205 7.83 -9.16 -6.88
CA LEU A 205 8.71 -8.02 -7.05
C LEU A 205 7.97 -6.88 -7.75
N THR A 206 8.27 -5.67 -7.31
CA THR A 206 7.90 -4.47 -8.04
C THR A 206 9.18 -3.70 -8.36
N ILE A 207 9.54 -3.67 -9.64
CA ILE A 207 10.80 -3.12 -10.11
C ILE A 207 10.55 -1.76 -10.74
N SER A 208 11.38 -0.80 -10.38
CA SER A 208 11.27 0.57 -10.89
C SER A 208 11.85 0.68 -12.31
N LEU A 209 10.99 1.05 -13.29
CA LEU A 209 11.39 1.28 -14.66
C LEU A 209 10.62 2.47 -15.27
N ASP A 210 11.21 3.68 -15.27
CA ASP A 210 10.55 4.95 -15.59
C ASP A 210 10.71 5.39 -17.05
N GLY A 211 10.99 4.46 -17.95
CA GLY A 211 11.13 4.74 -19.37
C GLY A 211 11.16 3.46 -20.19
N HIS A 212 10.80 3.57 -21.47
CA HIS A 212 10.91 2.46 -22.42
C HIS A 212 12.29 2.37 -23.08
N SER A 213 13.18 3.31 -22.75
CA SER A 213 14.55 3.39 -23.28
C SER A 213 15.53 3.91 -22.24
N ASP A 214 16.83 3.69 -22.47
CA ASP A 214 17.92 4.22 -21.66
C ASP A 214 17.88 5.76 -21.59
N LYS A 215 17.58 6.42 -22.72
CA LYS A 215 17.47 7.88 -22.78
C LYS A 215 16.46 8.44 -21.78
N GLN A 216 15.33 7.78 -21.57
CA GLN A 216 14.30 8.24 -20.64
C GLN A 216 14.60 7.82 -19.20
N HIS A 217 14.87 6.56 -19.00
CA HIS A 217 15.10 6.00 -17.67
C HIS A 217 16.34 6.58 -16.99
N ASP A 218 17.44 6.63 -17.71
CA ASP A 218 18.73 7.03 -17.17
C ASP A 218 18.80 8.52 -16.84
N GLN A 219 18.00 9.37 -17.48
CA GLN A 219 17.85 10.78 -17.10
C GLN A 219 17.37 10.98 -15.67
N LEU A 220 16.57 10.06 -15.16
CA LEU A 220 15.99 10.09 -13.83
C LEU A 220 16.82 9.31 -12.81
N ARG A 221 17.33 8.13 -13.21
CA ARG A 221 17.92 7.17 -12.27
C ARG A 221 19.41 7.01 -12.36
N GLY A 222 20.03 7.44 -13.46
CA GLY A 222 21.48 7.39 -13.65
C GLY A 222 21.88 6.60 -14.90
N LYS A 223 23.06 6.92 -15.44
CA LYS A 223 23.56 6.36 -16.68
C LYS A 223 23.80 4.85 -16.57
N GLY A 224 23.33 4.08 -17.56
CA GLY A 224 23.52 2.63 -17.67
C GLY A 224 22.58 1.79 -16.81
N VAL A 225 21.65 2.44 -16.06
CA VAL A 225 20.70 1.76 -15.19
C VAL A 225 19.67 0.99 -16.00
N PHE A 226 19.13 1.55 -17.07
CA PHE A 226 18.11 0.92 -17.91
C PHE A 226 18.50 -0.48 -18.38
N ASN A 227 19.62 -0.59 -19.09
CA ASN A 227 20.07 -1.87 -19.66
C ASN A 227 20.33 -2.92 -18.56
N LYS A 228 20.85 -2.50 -17.41
CA LYS A 228 21.08 -3.38 -16.27
C LYS A 228 19.78 -3.91 -15.69
N VAL A 229 18.79 -3.03 -15.51
CA VAL A 229 17.46 -3.39 -14.95
C VAL A 229 16.69 -4.29 -15.90
N VAL A 230 16.66 -3.99 -17.20
CA VAL A 230 16.02 -4.84 -18.21
C VAL A 230 16.59 -6.25 -18.19
N LYS A 231 17.93 -6.40 -18.23
CA LYS A 231 18.59 -7.71 -18.14
C LYS A 231 18.22 -8.47 -16.86
N ASN A 232 18.12 -7.76 -15.74
CA ASN A 232 17.77 -8.37 -14.45
C ASN A 232 16.28 -8.76 -14.37
N ILE A 233 15.39 -8.03 -15.05
CA ILE A 233 13.98 -8.41 -15.20
C ILE A 233 13.87 -9.70 -16.03
N GLU A 234 14.58 -9.78 -17.15
CA GLU A 234 14.64 -10.99 -17.98
C GLU A 234 15.12 -12.20 -17.19
N LEU A 235 16.17 -12.03 -16.37
CA LEU A 235 16.68 -13.07 -15.48
C LEU A 235 15.60 -13.55 -14.50
N LEU A 236 14.90 -12.65 -13.84
CA LEU A 236 13.83 -12.98 -12.89
C LEU A 236 12.66 -13.69 -13.55
N VAL A 237 12.21 -13.20 -14.71
CA VAL A 237 11.09 -13.79 -15.44
C VAL A 237 11.46 -15.19 -15.93
N ALA A 238 12.69 -15.40 -16.40
CA ALA A 238 13.20 -16.72 -16.80
C ALA A 238 13.23 -17.72 -15.63
N HIS A 239 13.39 -17.24 -14.38
CA HIS A 239 13.31 -18.06 -13.16
C HIS A 239 11.88 -18.18 -12.60
N GLY A 240 10.86 -17.70 -13.32
CA GLY A 240 9.47 -17.81 -12.92
C GLY A 240 9.03 -16.82 -11.82
N ALA A 241 9.82 -15.79 -11.52
CA ALA A 241 9.49 -14.77 -10.55
C ALA A 241 8.21 -13.99 -10.92
N LYS A 242 7.45 -13.55 -9.93
CA LYS A 242 6.28 -12.68 -10.12
C LYS A 242 6.73 -11.23 -10.16
N VAL A 243 7.06 -10.73 -11.34
CA VAL A 243 7.56 -9.38 -11.55
C VAL A 243 6.43 -8.45 -12.03
N SER A 244 6.32 -7.28 -11.41
CA SER A 244 5.57 -6.13 -11.92
C SER A 244 6.48 -4.92 -11.96
N LEU A 245 6.14 -3.93 -12.78
CA LEU A 245 6.88 -2.67 -12.87
C LEU A 245 6.17 -1.56 -12.09
N THR A 246 6.95 -0.61 -11.58
CA THR A 246 6.45 0.70 -11.21
C THR A 246 7.05 1.75 -12.14
N TYR A 247 6.23 2.64 -12.65
CA TYR A 247 6.61 3.68 -13.60
C TYR A 247 6.21 5.03 -13.03
N THR A 248 7.19 5.86 -12.69
CA THR A 248 6.96 7.18 -12.13
C THR A 248 6.81 8.20 -13.26
N ILE A 249 5.56 8.62 -13.49
CA ILE A 249 5.20 9.56 -14.54
C ILE A 249 5.71 10.97 -14.18
N ASN A 250 6.36 11.62 -15.15
CA ASN A 250 6.90 12.96 -15.02
C ASN A 250 6.88 13.67 -16.39
N SER A 251 7.27 14.95 -16.43
CA SER A 251 7.25 15.77 -17.64
C SER A 251 8.05 15.20 -18.82
N ASN A 252 9.04 14.33 -18.56
CA ASN A 252 9.89 13.77 -19.62
C ASN A 252 9.32 12.47 -20.22
N ASN A 253 8.37 11.80 -19.55
CA ASN A 253 7.94 10.47 -19.96
C ASN A 253 6.41 10.28 -20.07
N TYR A 254 5.59 11.29 -19.74
CA TYR A 254 4.13 11.16 -19.67
C TYR A 254 3.45 10.88 -21.03
N LEU A 255 4.11 11.13 -22.15
CA LEU A 255 3.61 10.83 -23.49
C LEU A 255 3.95 9.43 -23.99
N TYR A 256 4.77 8.68 -23.25
CA TYR A 256 5.33 7.39 -23.68
C TYR A 256 4.82 6.19 -22.86
N LEU A 257 3.59 6.28 -22.35
CA LEU A 257 3.00 5.21 -21.55
C LEU A 257 2.76 3.94 -22.39
N GLN A 258 2.36 4.11 -23.66
CA GLN A 258 2.11 3.00 -24.56
C GLN A 258 3.39 2.20 -24.83
N GLU A 259 4.50 2.89 -25.07
CA GLU A 259 5.81 2.26 -25.28
C GLU A 259 6.27 1.52 -24.01
N ALA A 260 6.00 2.09 -22.82
CA ALA A 260 6.28 1.42 -21.57
C ALA A 260 5.44 0.15 -21.37
N VAL A 261 4.15 0.17 -21.78
CA VAL A 261 3.28 -1.01 -21.76
C VAL A 261 3.77 -2.07 -22.72
N LYS A 262 4.14 -1.71 -23.95
CA LYS A 262 4.70 -2.63 -24.95
C LYS A 262 6.00 -3.28 -24.47
N LEU A 263 6.87 -2.50 -23.84
CA LEU A 263 8.08 -3.04 -23.21
C LEU A 263 7.75 -4.00 -22.07
N ALA A 264 6.80 -3.65 -21.20
CA ALA A 264 6.37 -4.52 -20.09
C ALA A 264 5.83 -5.87 -20.59
N ILE A 265 5.05 -5.86 -21.68
CA ILE A 265 4.56 -7.08 -22.34
C ILE A 265 5.73 -7.91 -22.90
N SER A 266 6.66 -7.28 -23.60
CA SER A 266 7.83 -7.98 -24.18
C SER A 266 8.73 -8.62 -23.12
N LEU A 267 8.83 -8.00 -21.94
CA LEU A 267 9.57 -8.52 -20.78
C LEU A 267 8.81 -9.63 -20.02
N GLY A 268 7.56 -9.91 -20.37
CA GLY A 268 6.76 -10.97 -19.74
C GLY A 268 6.38 -10.70 -18.28
N VAL A 269 6.37 -9.44 -17.86
CA VAL A 269 5.99 -9.06 -16.48
C VAL A 269 4.47 -9.15 -16.26
N LYS A 270 4.03 -9.22 -15.01
CA LYS A 270 2.62 -9.42 -14.65
C LYS A 270 1.78 -8.14 -14.65
N GLY A 271 2.41 -6.99 -14.58
CA GLY A 271 1.71 -5.71 -14.57
C GLY A 271 2.65 -4.52 -14.48
N ILE A 272 2.08 -3.35 -14.67
CA ILE A 272 2.74 -2.06 -14.52
C ILE A 272 1.86 -1.10 -13.72
N PHE A 273 2.44 -0.48 -12.71
CA PHE A 273 1.81 0.52 -11.86
C PHE A 273 2.36 1.88 -12.23
N PHE A 274 1.52 2.73 -12.78
CA PHE A 274 1.82 4.11 -13.07
C PHE A 274 1.49 4.99 -11.86
N GLY A 275 2.41 5.85 -11.45
CA GLY A 275 2.21 6.83 -10.40
C GLY A 275 2.81 8.16 -10.79
N PHE A 276 2.19 9.27 -10.38
CA PHE A 276 2.71 10.60 -10.67
C PHE A 276 3.90 10.94 -9.76
N THR A 277 4.83 11.73 -10.29
CA THR A 277 5.88 12.36 -9.48
C THR A 277 5.23 13.41 -8.57
N ASP A 278 5.43 13.26 -7.26
CA ASP A 278 4.92 14.15 -6.24
C ASP A 278 6.00 15.13 -5.77
N ARG A 279 5.57 16.26 -5.20
CA ARG A 279 6.45 17.27 -4.56
C ARG A 279 6.92 16.79 -3.19
N ILE A 280 7.68 15.69 -3.17
CA ILE A 280 8.22 15.11 -1.95
C ILE A 280 9.67 14.68 -2.19
N GLY A 281 10.49 14.73 -1.14
CA GLY A 281 11.88 14.34 -1.21
C GLY A 281 12.64 15.13 -2.25
N ARG A 282 13.46 14.46 -3.06
CA ARG A 282 14.33 15.12 -4.07
C ARG A 282 13.56 15.72 -5.25
N ALA A 283 12.31 15.33 -5.47
CA ALA A 283 11.47 15.98 -6.47
C ALA A 283 11.21 17.47 -6.16
N ASN A 284 11.28 17.89 -4.88
CA ASN A 284 11.23 19.30 -4.49
C ASN A 284 12.38 20.13 -5.06
N GLU A 285 13.52 19.50 -5.33
CA GLU A 285 14.69 20.14 -5.96
C GLU A 285 14.58 20.14 -7.49
N ASN A 286 13.62 19.39 -8.05
CA ASN A 286 13.44 19.15 -9.49
C ASN A 286 11.99 19.38 -9.92
N LEU A 287 11.43 20.54 -9.61
CA LEU A 287 10.01 20.86 -9.86
C LEU A 287 9.59 20.76 -11.32
N THR A 288 10.53 20.89 -12.27
CA THR A 288 10.28 20.68 -13.70
C THR A 288 9.81 19.26 -14.05
N LEU A 289 10.01 18.28 -13.15
CA LEU A 289 9.51 16.92 -13.33
C LEU A 289 8.00 16.81 -13.03
N ILE A 290 7.44 17.75 -12.29
CA ILE A 290 6.03 17.71 -11.87
C ILE A 290 5.14 18.05 -13.04
N LEU A 291 4.11 17.23 -13.28
CA LEU A 291 3.13 17.49 -14.33
C LEU A 291 2.17 18.62 -13.97
N SER A 292 1.84 19.45 -14.96
CA SER A 292 0.70 20.34 -14.89
C SER A 292 -0.62 19.55 -14.87
N ARG A 293 -1.71 20.23 -14.52
CA ARG A 293 -3.06 19.63 -14.55
C ARG A 293 -3.41 19.14 -15.95
N SER A 294 -3.19 19.93 -16.98
CA SER A 294 -3.47 19.55 -18.37
C SER A 294 -2.69 18.31 -18.80
N GLN A 295 -1.43 18.18 -18.41
CA GLN A 295 -0.64 16.99 -18.67
C GLN A 295 -1.17 15.77 -17.93
N ARG A 296 -1.64 15.91 -16.68
CA ARG A 296 -2.28 14.82 -15.93
C ARG A 296 -3.57 14.34 -16.60
N GLU A 297 -4.41 15.25 -17.11
CA GLU A 297 -5.62 14.87 -17.87
C GLU A 297 -5.28 14.12 -19.16
N ILE A 298 -4.21 14.50 -19.87
CA ILE A 298 -3.71 13.75 -21.04
C ILE A 298 -3.32 12.33 -20.61
N VAL A 299 -2.61 12.19 -19.49
CA VAL A 299 -2.22 10.86 -18.97
C VAL A 299 -3.45 10.00 -18.65
N LYS A 300 -4.47 10.57 -18.01
CA LYS A 300 -5.70 9.84 -17.67
C LYS A 300 -6.43 9.36 -18.92
N HIS A 301 -6.57 10.23 -19.90
CA HIS A 301 -7.20 9.89 -21.16
C HIS A 301 -6.45 8.75 -21.87
N ASN A 302 -5.12 8.89 -22.00
CA ASN A 302 -4.28 7.88 -22.62
C ASN A 302 -4.31 6.56 -21.84
N PHE A 303 -4.32 6.61 -20.49
CA PHE A 303 -4.37 5.42 -19.66
C PHE A 303 -5.67 4.64 -19.86
N ALA A 304 -6.82 5.29 -19.97
CA ALA A 304 -8.08 4.61 -20.25
C ALA A 304 -8.04 3.83 -21.58
N GLN A 305 -7.44 4.41 -22.61
CA GLN A 305 -7.23 3.72 -23.89
C GLN A 305 -6.28 2.52 -23.76
N LEU A 306 -5.20 2.68 -23.00
CA LEU A 306 -4.25 1.57 -22.76
C LEU A 306 -4.88 0.43 -21.96
N GLU A 307 -5.74 0.74 -20.98
CA GLU A 307 -6.48 -0.27 -20.22
C GLU A 307 -7.44 -1.06 -21.11
N GLU A 308 -8.11 -0.40 -22.05
CA GLU A 308 -8.97 -1.05 -23.04
C GLU A 308 -8.16 -1.94 -24.01
N GLU A 309 -7.04 -1.42 -24.54
CA GLU A 309 -6.23 -2.10 -25.56
C GLU A 309 -5.37 -3.23 -24.99
N TYR A 310 -4.76 -3.05 -23.81
CA TYR A 310 -3.75 -3.97 -23.25
C TYR A 310 -4.15 -4.61 -21.93
N GLY A 311 -5.24 -4.20 -21.28
CA GLY A 311 -5.63 -4.69 -19.95
C GLY A 311 -5.93 -6.19 -19.90
N HIS A 312 -6.17 -6.83 -21.03
CA HIS A 312 -6.33 -8.28 -21.16
C HIS A 312 -4.97 -9.05 -21.21
N LEU A 313 -3.85 -8.38 -21.50
CA LEU A 313 -2.51 -8.96 -21.61
C LEU A 313 -1.71 -8.84 -20.30
N LEU A 314 -1.83 -7.71 -19.61
CA LEU A 314 -1.17 -7.49 -18.33
C LEU A 314 -1.99 -6.56 -17.43
N SER A 315 -1.74 -6.64 -16.12
CA SER A 315 -2.43 -5.76 -15.16
C SER A 315 -1.91 -4.33 -15.29
N LEU A 316 -2.78 -3.39 -15.64
CA LEU A 316 -2.50 -1.96 -15.64
C LEU A 316 -3.15 -1.29 -14.44
N SER A 317 -2.45 -0.34 -13.84
CA SER A 317 -2.99 0.46 -12.74
C SER A 317 -2.39 1.86 -12.77
N LEU A 318 -3.25 2.87 -12.81
CA LEU A 318 -2.86 4.26 -12.56
C LEU A 318 -3.15 4.56 -11.10
N VAL A 319 -2.08 4.78 -10.33
CA VAL A 319 -2.19 5.21 -8.94
C VAL A 319 -2.44 6.70 -8.93
N GLU A 320 -3.71 7.07 -9.00
CA GLU A 320 -4.14 8.41 -8.66
C GLU A 320 -4.47 8.49 -7.17
N VAL A 321 -4.19 9.61 -6.57
CA VAL A 321 -4.86 9.98 -5.33
C VAL A 321 -6.35 10.00 -5.67
N ALA A 322 -7.06 9.05 -5.16
CA ALA A 322 -8.40 8.57 -5.50
C ALA A 322 -9.28 9.48 -6.37
N THR A 323 -9.79 8.93 -7.48
CA THR A 323 -10.86 9.59 -8.23
C THR A 323 -12.15 9.59 -7.44
N LEU A 324 -12.91 10.69 -7.55
CA LEU A 324 -14.17 10.99 -6.88
C LEU A 324 -15.20 9.83 -6.86
N GLU A 325 -15.24 9.04 -7.93
CA GLU A 325 -16.32 8.07 -8.17
C GLU A 325 -16.18 6.78 -7.37
N ARG A 326 -14.96 6.33 -7.07
CA ARG A 326 -14.73 5.03 -6.41
C ARG A 326 -14.90 5.06 -4.88
N TYR A 327 -14.83 6.22 -4.25
CA TYR A 327 -14.88 6.35 -2.79
C TYR A 327 -16.22 6.76 -2.23
N HIS A 328 -17.08 7.40 -3.01
CA HIS A 328 -18.44 7.76 -2.58
C HIS A 328 -19.32 6.55 -2.25
N GLU A 329 -19.03 5.40 -2.85
CA GLU A 329 -19.75 4.15 -2.52
C GLU A 329 -19.34 3.54 -1.17
N PHE A 330 -18.18 3.91 -0.63
CA PHE A 330 -17.63 3.19 0.53
C PHE A 330 -17.71 3.94 1.87
N VAL A 331 -17.69 5.25 1.92
CA VAL A 331 -17.36 5.91 3.21
C VAL A 331 -18.08 7.25 3.45
N ASN A 332 -19.32 7.47 3.08
CA ASN A 332 -20.10 8.66 3.53
C ASN A 332 -19.26 9.91 3.86
N ASN A 333 -18.42 10.39 2.92
CA ASN A 333 -17.53 11.55 3.07
C ASN A 333 -16.37 11.40 4.09
N LYS A 334 -16.02 10.20 4.54
CA LYS A 334 -14.93 9.98 5.48
C LYS A 334 -13.66 9.51 4.77
N VAL A 335 -12.53 10.10 5.13
CA VAL A 335 -11.21 9.67 4.64
C VAL A 335 -10.74 8.46 5.41
N TYR A 336 -10.60 7.33 4.74
CA TYR A 336 -10.10 6.09 5.33
C TYR A 336 -8.61 5.91 5.03
N CYS A 337 -7.82 5.64 6.08
CA CYS A 337 -6.41 5.30 5.96
C CYS A 337 -6.13 3.96 6.67
N SER A 338 -5.39 3.06 6.02
CA SER A 338 -5.00 1.77 6.60
C SER A 338 -3.97 1.88 7.73
N ALA A 339 -3.28 3.01 7.84
CA ALA A 339 -2.29 3.26 8.89
C ALA A 339 -2.91 3.13 10.29
N GLY A 340 -2.37 2.24 11.10
CA GLY A 340 -2.86 1.96 12.46
C GLY A 340 -4.17 1.18 12.54
N THR A 341 -4.82 0.83 11.42
CA THR A 341 -6.06 0.03 11.41
C THR A 341 -5.82 -1.38 10.88
N THR A 342 -5.02 -1.53 9.84
CA THR A 342 -4.59 -2.80 9.24
C THR A 342 -3.12 -2.80 8.83
N HIS A 343 -2.47 -1.65 8.86
CA HIS A 343 -1.13 -1.43 8.30
C HIS A 343 -0.20 -0.73 9.30
N ILE A 344 1.09 -1.11 9.25
CA ILE A 344 2.18 -0.51 10.02
C ILE A 344 3.40 -0.24 9.14
N GLY A 345 4.27 0.67 9.59
CA GLY A 345 5.60 0.91 9.06
C GLY A 345 6.68 0.58 10.08
N VAL A 346 7.78 -0.05 9.64
CA VAL A 346 8.95 -0.31 10.50
C VAL A 346 10.21 0.24 9.85
N SER A 347 10.89 1.14 10.55
CA SER A 347 12.12 1.76 10.07
C SER A 347 13.34 0.86 10.26
N SER A 348 14.46 1.23 9.66
CA SER A 348 15.70 0.41 9.65
C SER A 348 16.35 0.22 11.03
N ASP A 349 15.91 0.97 12.02
CA ASP A 349 16.32 0.83 13.43
C ASP A 349 15.28 0.12 14.31
N GLY A 350 14.27 -0.51 13.70
CA GLY A 350 13.24 -1.30 14.40
C GLY A 350 12.12 -0.49 15.05
N LYS A 351 12.06 0.80 14.80
CA LYS A 351 10.99 1.65 15.33
C LYS A 351 9.69 1.46 14.55
N LEU A 352 8.59 1.35 15.28
CA LEU A 352 7.24 1.16 14.76
C LEU A 352 6.56 2.51 14.55
N TYR A 353 6.03 2.70 13.36
CA TYR A 353 5.27 3.87 12.94
C TYR A 353 3.93 3.45 12.29
N PRO A 354 2.95 4.35 12.14
CA PRO A 354 1.69 4.03 11.45
C PRO A 354 1.89 3.71 9.97
N CYS A 355 2.85 4.33 9.30
CA CYS A 355 3.29 4.01 7.94
C CYS A 355 4.64 4.69 7.64
N ILE A 356 5.17 4.46 6.45
CA ILE A 356 6.48 5.00 6.02
C ILE A 356 6.56 6.54 5.94
N TYR A 357 5.43 7.21 5.73
CA TYR A 357 5.39 8.69 5.73
C TYR A 357 5.61 9.30 7.12
N ALA A 358 5.51 8.50 8.17
CA ALA A 358 5.77 8.95 9.54
C ALA A 358 7.25 8.81 9.95
N PHE A 359 8.09 8.20 9.12
CA PHE A 359 9.49 7.99 9.46
C PHE A 359 10.23 9.32 9.61
N GLY A 360 10.93 9.47 10.75
CA GLY A 360 11.64 10.68 11.10
C GLY A 360 10.86 11.68 11.93
N HIS A 361 9.58 11.43 12.15
CA HIS A 361 8.74 12.20 13.05
C HIS A 361 8.64 11.49 14.41
N GLU A 362 9.45 11.92 15.37
CA GLU A 362 9.52 11.30 16.72
C GLU A 362 8.17 11.32 17.44
N GLU A 363 7.36 12.35 17.22
CA GLU A 363 6.03 12.54 17.78
C GLU A 363 4.99 11.55 17.22
N LEU A 364 5.30 10.88 16.10
CA LEU A 364 4.47 9.86 15.46
C LEU A 364 4.97 8.43 15.74
N LEU A 365 5.98 8.31 16.59
CA LEU A 365 6.53 7.02 17.00
C LEU A 365 5.51 6.26 17.86
N ILE A 366 5.20 5.04 17.46
CA ILE A 366 4.32 4.15 18.21
C ILE A 366 5.09 3.35 19.24
N GLY A 367 6.28 2.87 18.90
CA GLY A 367 7.12 2.09 19.79
C GLY A 367 8.40 1.58 19.14
N ASP A 368 9.13 0.74 19.85
CA ASP A 368 10.41 0.17 19.45
C ASP A 368 10.33 -1.36 19.54
N LEU A 369 10.27 -2.05 18.40
CA LEU A 369 10.11 -3.51 18.32
C LEU A 369 11.31 -4.29 18.86
N MET A 370 12.40 -3.61 19.14
CA MET A 370 13.57 -4.18 19.83
C MET A 370 13.37 -4.25 21.35
N LYS A 371 12.37 -3.54 21.89
CA LYS A 371 12.13 -3.41 23.33
C LYS A 371 10.70 -3.80 23.72
N GLU A 372 9.76 -3.67 22.79
CA GLU A 372 8.33 -3.79 23.04
C GLU A 372 7.74 -4.85 22.07
N ASN A 373 6.74 -5.59 22.55
CA ASN A 373 6.06 -6.59 21.73
C ASN A 373 5.05 -5.92 20.76
N LEU A 374 5.03 -6.34 19.49
CA LEU A 374 4.15 -5.78 18.47
C LEU A 374 2.67 -5.90 18.83
N LYS A 375 2.24 -7.03 19.39
CA LYS A 375 0.84 -7.25 19.76
C LYS A 375 0.42 -6.30 20.89
N GLU A 376 1.26 -6.14 21.91
CA GLU A 376 1.00 -5.19 23.01
C GLU A 376 0.95 -3.75 22.51
N LEU A 377 1.87 -3.37 21.62
CA LEU A 377 1.87 -2.07 20.98
C LEU A 377 0.60 -1.84 20.15
N TRP A 378 0.13 -2.88 19.42
CA TRP A 378 -1.07 -2.80 18.60
C TRP A 378 -2.34 -2.66 19.44
N GLU A 379 -2.43 -3.34 20.56
CA GLU A 379 -3.55 -3.29 21.50
C GLU A 379 -3.60 -1.98 22.32
N ASN A 380 -2.48 -1.28 22.43
CA ASN A 380 -2.40 0.00 23.15
C ASN A 380 -3.09 1.12 22.39
N ARG A 381 -4.38 1.36 22.69
CA ARG A 381 -5.24 2.33 21.99
C ARG A 381 -4.71 3.76 22.02
N ASP A 382 -4.10 4.18 23.13
CA ASP A 382 -3.62 5.56 23.30
C ASP A 382 -2.50 5.90 22.31
N LYS A 383 -1.59 4.95 22.05
CA LYS A 383 -0.51 5.13 21.07
C LYS A 383 -1.04 5.31 19.63
N TRP A 384 -2.21 4.76 19.32
CA TRP A 384 -2.83 4.82 17.98
C TRP A 384 -3.94 5.85 17.84
N ARG A 385 -4.23 6.62 18.90
CA ARG A 385 -5.37 7.55 18.98
C ARG A 385 -5.48 8.47 17.75
N MET A 386 -4.34 8.99 17.26
CA MET A 386 -4.29 9.87 16.10
C MET A 386 -4.61 9.18 14.77
N PHE A 387 -4.46 7.86 14.70
CA PHE A 387 -4.57 7.09 13.45
C PHE A 387 -5.82 6.22 13.39
N ARG A 388 -6.36 5.81 14.51
CA ARG A 388 -7.57 4.97 14.61
C ARG A 388 -8.86 5.76 14.66
N GLY A 389 -8.80 7.07 14.62
CA GLY A 389 -9.95 7.93 14.40
C GLY A 389 -10.16 8.18 12.90
N GLY A 390 -11.39 8.33 12.46
CA GLY A 390 -11.65 8.80 11.12
C GLY A 390 -11.22 10.26 10.99
N PHE A 391 -11.00 10.66 9.77
CA PHE A 391 -10.68 12.02 9.42
C PHE A 391 -11.78 12.53 8.48
N SER A 392 -12.38 13.65 8.79
CA SER A 392 -13.37 14.30 7.94
C SER A 392 -12.78 15.56 7.34
N LEU A 393 -13.09 15.82 6.07
CA LEU A 393 -12.77 17.11 5.44
C LEU A 393 -13.45 18.28 6.17
N GLU A 394 -14.50 18.02 6.93
CA GLU A 394 -15.17 19.00 7.77
C GLU A 394 -14.32 19.52 8.93
N ASN A 395 -13.29 18.75 9.30
CA ASN A 395 -12.32 19.15 10.33
C ASN A 395 -11.20 20.05 9.79
N ILE A 396 -11.15 20.29 8.48
CA ILE A 396 -10.20 21.21 7.85
C ILE A 396 -10.92 22.53 7.55
N ASP A 397 -10.50 23.61 8.17
CA ASP A 397 -11.17 24.92 8.08
C ASP A 397 -11.47 25.33 6.62
N THR A 398 -10.50 25.17 5.72
CA THR A 398 -10.67 25.50 4.31
C THR A 398 -11.58 24.53 3.55
N CYS A 399 -11.74 23.30 4.04
CA CYS A 399 -12.58 22.28 3.41
C CYS A 399 -14.01 22.29 3.96
N SER A 400 -14.20 22.66 5.22
CA SER A 400 -15.50 22.70 5.88
C SER A 400 -16.47 23.65 5.16
N THR A 401 -15.96 24.77 4.64
CA THR A 401 -16.71 25.80 3.90
C THR A 401 -16.65 25.61 2.37
N CYS A 402 -15.93 24.62 1.87
CA CYS A 402 -15.73 24.39 0.45
C CYS A 402 -17.01 23.88 -0.23
N THR A 403 -17.43 24.49 -1.31
CA THR A 403 -18.61 24.07 -2.10
C THR A 403 -18.44 22.69 -2.72
N LEU A 404 -17.20 22.22 -2.89
CA LEU A 404 -16.85 20.88 -3.39
C LEU A 404 -16.71 19.84 -2.28
N ASN A 405 -16.82 20.20 -1.01
CA ASN A 405 -16.58 19.30 0.13
C ASN A 405 -17.28 17.95 -0.04
N LYS A 406 -18.60 17.96 -0.29
CA LYS A 406 -19.41 16.73 -0.46
C LYS A 406 -19.05 15.91 -1.71
N LYS A 407 -18.34 16.50 -2.66
CA LYS A 407 -17.93 15.88 -3.93
C LYS A 407 -16.40 15.65 -3.97
N CYS A 408 -15.68 16.19 -2.99
CA CYS A 408 -14.24 16.12 -2.94
C CYS A 408 -13.80 14.79 -2.40
N SER A 409 -13.23 13.98 -3.25
CA SER A 409 -12.61 12.70 -2.91
C SER A 409 -11.12 12.81 -2.67
N LEU A 410 -10.60 14.02 -2.57
CA LEU A 410 -9.20 14.23 -2.24
C LEU A 410 -8.91 13.64 -0.87
N MET A 411 -8.74 12.33 -0.89
CA MET A 411 -8.16 11.56 0.19
C MET A 411 -6.69 11.92 0.26
N THR A 412 -6.44 13.03 0.88
CA THR A 412 -5.08 13.39 1.15
C THR A 412 -4.55 12.49 2.24
N CYS A 413 -3.42 11.90 1.96
CA CYS A 413 -2.66 11.23 3.00
C CYS A 413 -2.39 12.24 4.12
N ARG A 414 -2.91 12.00 5.33
CA ARG A 414 -2.73 12.89 6.49
C ARG A 414 -1.28 13.18 6.77
N LEU A 415 -0.42 12.17 6.63
CA LEU A 415 1.01 12.30 6.89
C LEU A 415 1.71 13.15 5.83
N ARG A 416 1.28 13.09 4.56
CA ARG A 416 1.77 14.02 3.53
C ARG A 416 1.40 15.47 3.85
N ASN A 417 0.21 15.71 4.40
CA ASN A 417 -0.20 17.04 4.83
C ASN A 417 0.58 17.49 6.08
N TYR A 418 0.85 16.56 6.99
CA TYR A 418 1.63 16.80 8.19
C TYR A 418 3.06 17.25 7.87
N ASP A 419 3.72 16.59 6.94
CA ASP A 419 5.08 16.88 6.48
C ASP A 419 5.26 18.32 5.94
N GLN A 420 4.15 18.97 5.52
CA GLN A 420 4.17 20.34 4.98
C GLN A 420 3.86 21.45 5.98
N GLY A 421 3.50 21.15 7.20
CA GLY A 421 3.15 22.17 8.18
C GLY A 421 2.89 21.67 9.59
N ASN A 422 3.35 20.46 9.90
CA ASN A 422 3.20 19.81 11.22
C ASN A 422 1.74 19.78 11.73
N SER A 423 0.77 19.66 10.81
CA SER A 423 -0.65 19.55 11.16
C SER A 423 -1.39 18.59 10.24
N PHE A 424 -2.18 17.71 10.83
CA PHE A 424 -3.09 16.82 10.10
C PHE A 424 -4.29 17.56 9.48
N TYR A 425 -4.53 18.79 9.92
CA TYR A 425 -5.66 19.63 9.50
C TYR A 425 -5.27 20.67 8.45
N ASN A 426 -4.08 20.56 7.91
CA ASN A 426 -3.68 21.40 6.80
C ASN A 426 -4.51 21.12 5.55
N LYS A 427 -4.72 22.17 4.75
CA LYS A 427 -5.32 22.05 3.43
C LYS A 427 -4.59 21.00 2.60
N PRO A 428 -5.33 20.12 1.91
CA PRO A 428 -4.71 19.12 1.03
C PRO A 428 -3.76 19.73 0.00
N ILE A 429 -2.59 19.14 -0.17
CA ILE A 429 -1.54 19.59 -1.10
C ILE A 429 -2.05 19.65 -2.54
N GLU A 430 -2.98 18.77 -2.90
CA GLU A 430 -3.56 18.63 -4.23
C GLU A 430 -5.00 19.14 -4.26
N CYS A 431 -5.30 20.24 -3.55
CA CYS A 431 -6.63 20.79 -3.50
C CYS A 431 -7.11 21.18 -4.90
N ALA A 432 -8.24 20.62 -5.34
CA ALA A 432 -8.82 20.90 -6.65
C ALA A 432 -9.14 22.40 -6.85
N VAL A 433 -9.43 23.14 -5.76
CA VAL A 433 -9.68 24.58 -5.80
C VAL A 433 -8.43 25.37 -6.14
N ASP A 434 -7.25 24.95 -5.64
CA ASP A 434 -5.98 25.64 -5.98
C ASP A 434 -5.60 25.44 -7.44
N TYR A 435 -6.01 24.35 -8.04
CA TYR A 435 -5.81 24.11 -9.47
C TYR A 435 -6.84 24.83 -10.35
N SER A 436 -7.98 25.26 -9.79
CA SER A 436 -9.01 26.01 -10.54
C SER A 436 -8.81 27.52 -10.53
N ILE A 437 -8.01 28.06 -9.59
CA ILE A 437 -7.68 29.50 -9.54
C ILE A 437 -6.53 29.85 -10.49
N ALA A 438 -5.82 28.85 -11.02
CA ALA A 438 -4.74 29.01 -12.01
C ALA A 438 -5.25 28.92 -13.46
N LEU A 439 -6.56 29.01 -13.68
CA LEU A 439 -7.24 29.22 -14.96
C LEU A 439 -7.75 30.67 -15.01
#